data_d9c9348add658baabba6cbe33706f785
#
_entry.id   d9c9348add658baabba6cbe33706f785
#
_cell.length_a   1.000
_cell.length_b   1.000
_cell.length_c   1.000
_cell.angle_alpha   90.00
_cell.angle_beta   90.00
_cell.angle_gamma   90.00
#
_symmetry.space_group_name_H-M   'P 1'
#
loop_
_entity.id
_entity.type
_entity.pdbx_description
1 polymer ?
#
loop_
_entity_poly.entity_id
_entity_poly.type
_entity_poly.pdbx_seq_one_letter_code
_entity_poly.pdbx_strand_id
1 'polypeptide(L)'
;MRSRFAGLPGLVLLIAVAATQACAQPMLAYVAAQNANPKRLEAFKKGMAELGYVEGRNIRILYREAVLDGEYDGVVTDLVARKVDIILAANVAATRAAARATITIPIVMMAVFDPVGIGVVKSLAQPGTNVTGTTMYAPQLIGERLRMLKQLAPDLDKVAMALNGQNPNNASQFALLRAEARKLGLRAELLDIRKPDDVDAAFEKALAFGAKGLLNAVDTFINSRRFALASGAARHRLPFIFSDEEYVTAGGLMAVGPGHYEGYYGAAKYVDKILRGANPADLPIAGPTEFTMSANRSALKALGLSLPPDLMARVDVWID
;
A
#
# COMPACT_ATOMS: atom_id res chain seq x y z
N MET A 1 -17.76 40.34 -85.88
CA MET A 1 -16.84 40.41 -84.70
C MET A 1 -17.50 39.80 -83.51
N ARG A 2 -17.08 38.61 -83.12
CA ARG A 2 -17.61 37.83 -81.96
C ARG A 2 -16.52 37.72 -80.88
N SER A 3 -16.68 38.41 -79.77
CA SER A 3 -15.78 38.32 -78.64
C SER A 3 -16.17 37.11 -77.76
N ARG A 4 -15.26 36.20 -77.58
CA ARG A 4 -15.36 35.05 -76.68
C ARG A 4 -14.88 35.47 -75.25
N PHE A 5 -15.75 35.47 -74.27
CA PHE A 5 -15.35 35.53 -72.86
C PHE A 5 -15.01 34.10 -72.39
N ALA A 6 -13.78 33.90 -71.99
CA ALA A 6 -13.34 32.67 -71.28
C ALA A 6 -13.60 32.81 -69.78
N GLY A 7 -14.46 31.95 -69.27
CA GLY A 7 -14.70 31.85 -67.79
C GLY A 7 -13.56 31.09 -67.15
N LEU A 8 -12.97 31.67 -66.11
CA LEU A 8 -12.08 30.95 -65.17
C LEU A 8 -12.89 30.02 -64.24
N PRO A 9 -12.47 28.77 -64.02
CA PRO A 9 -13.09 27.92 -63.02
C PRO A 9 -12.59 28.34 -61.61
N GLY A 10 -13.56 28.72 -60.72
CA GLY A 10 -13.30 29.00 -59.32
C GLY A 10 -12.88 27.74 -58.56
N LEU A 11 -11.68 27.76 -58.02
CA LEU A 11 -11.13 26.71 -57.14
C LEU A 11 -11.80 26.84 -55.76
N VAL A 12 -12.78 25.98 -55.46
CA VAL A 12 -13.39 25.89 -54.12
C VAL A 12 -12.43 25.11 -53.22
N LEU A 13 -11.72 25.83 -52.35
CA LEU A 13 -10.85 25.24 -51.33
C LEU A 13 -11.74 24.71 -50.19
N LEU A 14 -12.01 23.41 -50.17
CA LEU A 14 -12.65 22.72 -49.03
C LEU A 14 -11.66 22.66 -47.86
N ILE A 15 -11.77 23.58 -46.91
CA ILE A 15 -11.08 23.51 -45.62
C ILE A 15 -11.81 22.46 -44.78
N ALA A 16 -11.25 21.24 -44.73
CA ALA A 16 -11.68 20.22 -43.77
C ALA A 16 -11.24 20.66 -42.38
N VAL A 17 -12.15 21.26 -41.64
CA VAL A 17 -11.99 21.48 -40.18
C VAL A 17 -12.07 20.11 -39.52
N ALA A 18 -10.91 19.48 -39.28
CA ALA A 18 -10.83 18.34 -38.41
C ALA A 18 -11.25 18.81 -36.98
N ALA A 19 -12.51 18.56 -36.63
CA ALA A 19 -12.97 18.70 -35.28
C ALA A 19 -12.21 17.66 -34.42
N THR A 20 -11.09 18.05 -33.79
CA THR A 20 -10.48 17.31 -32.72
C THR A 20 -11.54 17.22 -31.61
N GLN A 21 -12.27 16.10 -31.57
CA GLN A 21 -13.05 15.76 -30.38
C GLN A 21 -12.05 15.81 -29.23
N ALA A 22 -12.17 16.81 -28.36
CA ALA A 22 -11.47 16.83 -27.10
C ALA A 22 -11.98 15.62 -26.31
N CYS A 23 -11.25 14.51 -26.41
CA CYS A 23 -11.54 13.34 -25.61
C CYS A 23 -11.48 13.81 -24.15
N ALA A 24 -12.58 13.65 -23.42
CA ALA A 24 -12.63 14.06 -22.02
C ALA A 24 -11.45 13.37 -21.31
N GLN A 25 -10.67 14.13 -20.53
CA GLN A 25 -9.53 13.58 -19.82
C GLN A 25 -10.02 12.50 -18.86
N PRO A 26 -9.43 11.28 -18.85
CA PRO A 26 -9.77 10.26 -17.90
C PRO A 26 -9.68 10.78 -16.47
N MET A 27 -10.70 10.49 -15.68
CA MET A 27 -10.83 10.95 -14.29
C MET A 27 -10.54 9.80 -13.33
N LEU A 28 -9.38 9.82 -12.69
CA LEU A 28 -8.98 8.86 -11.68
C LEU A 28 -9.37 9.37 -10.30
N ALA A 29 -9.75 8.49 -9.39
CA ALA A 29 -9.96 8.82 -7.99
C ALA A 29 -8.91 8.11 -7.13
N TYR A 30 -8.07 8.86 -6.43
CA TYR A 30 -7.09 8.32 -5.48
C TYR A 30 -7.68 8.38 -4.06
N VAL A 31 -7.88 7.22 -3.45
CA VAL A 31 -8.49 7.07 -2.12
C VAL A 31 -7.48 6.49 -1.16
N ALA A 32 -7.08 7.24 -0.14
CA ALA A 32 -6.03 6.88 0.80
C ALA A 32 -6.45 7.13 2.27
N ALA A 33 -5.62 6.65 3.20
CA ALA A 33 -5.75 7.06 4.60
C ALA A 33 -5.20 8.47 4.78
N GLN A 34 -5.83 9.25 5.69
CA GLN A 34 -5.29 10.52 6.12
C GLN A 34 -3.88 10.32 6.71
N ASN A 35 -2.97 11.25 6.43
CA ASN A 35 -1.56 11.17 6.83
C ASN A 35 -0.80 9.95 6.24
N ALA A 36 -1.30 9.35 5.15
CA ALA A 36 -0.49 8.41 4.38
C ALA A 36 0.81 9.10 3.92
N ASN A 37 1.91 8.32 3.85
CA ASN A 37 3.18 8.89 3.42
C ASN A 37 3.05 9.43 1.98
N PRO A 38 3.32 10.73 1.73
CA PRO A 38 3.15 11.35 0.42
C PRO A 38 4.02 10.71 -0.66
N LYS A 39 5.17 10.12 -0.30
CA LYS A 39 6.04 9.39 -1.24
C LYS A 39 5.35 8.23 -1.94
N ARG A 40 4.29 7.67 -1.37
CA ARG A 40 3.47 6.62 -2.01
C ARG A 40 2.74 7.16 -3.25
N LEU A 41 2.12 8.32 -3.10
CA LEU A 41 1.47 9.01 -4.21
C LEU A 41 2.49 9.49 -5.24
N GLU A 42 3.65 10.01 -4.80
CA GLU A 42 4.75 10.42 -5.68
C GLU A 42 5.27 9.25 -6.52
N ALA A 43 5.43 8.06 -5.93
CA ALA A 43 5.84 6.86 -6.66
C ALA A 43 4.82 6.47 -7.74
N PHE A 44 3.52 6.52 -7.42
CA PHE A 44 2.46 6.31 -8.39
C PHE A 44 2.51 7.34 -9.53
N LYS A 45 2.59 8.64 -9.19
CA LYS A 45 2.68 9.73 -10.19
C LYS A 45 3.92 9.58 -11.08
N LYS A 46 5.05 9.15 -10.51
CA LYS A 46 6.26 8.84 -11.28
C LYS A 46 6.00 7.74 -12.31
N GLY A 47 5.39 6.63 -11.90
CA GLY A 47 5.03 5.55 -12.82
C GLY A 47 4.06 5.99 -13.92
N MET A 48 3.07 6.85 -13.60
CA MET A 48 2.16 7.44 -14.57
C MET A 48 2.88 8.35 -15.56
N ALA A 49 3.80 9.21 -15.08
CA ALA A 49 4.55 10.13 -15.92
C ALA A 49 5.44 9.40 -16.93
N GLU A 50 6.09 8.31 -16.52
CA GLU A 50 6.91 7.48 -17.42
C GLU A 50 6.09 6.79 -18.52
N LEU A 51 4.80 6.56 -18.27
CA LEU A 51 3.83 6.05 -19.25
C LEU A 51 3.18 7.17 -20.08
N GLY A 52 3.59 8.43 -19.87
CA GLY A 52 3.11 9.59 -20.62
C GLY A 52 1.86 10.25 -20.06
N TYR A 53 1.40 9.84 -18.86
CA TYR A 53 0.24 10.45 -18.20
C TYR A 53 0.68 11.57 -17.26
N VAL A 54 0.14 12.78 -17.50
CA VAL A 54 0.45 13.98 -16.70
C VAL A 54 -0.85 14.60 -16.20
N GLU A 55 -0.97 14.75 -14.89
CA GLU A 55 -2.13 15.36 -14.25
C GLU A 55 -2.35 16.79 -14.74
N GLY A 56 -3.60 17.13 -15.06
CA GLY A 56 -3.99 18.42 -15.62
C GLY A 56 -3.74 18.56 -17.12
N ARG A 57 -2.98 17.63 -17.76
CA ARG A 57 -2.72 17.65 -19.20
C ARG A 57 -3.53 16.61 -19.97
N ASN A 58 -3.47 15.34 -19.54
CA ASN A 58 -4.15 14.23 -20.22
C ASN A 58 -4.83 13.23 -19.26
N ILE A 59 -4.71 13.44 -17.96
CA ILE A 59 -5.48 12.79 -16.90
C ILE A 59 -5.89 13.82 -15.84
N ARG A 60 -6.93 13.49 -15.08
CA ARG A 60 -7.38 14.24 -13.90
C ARG A 60 -7.43 13.29 -12.70
N ILE A 61 -6.92 13.72 -11.54
CA ILE A 61 -6.95 12.92 -10.31
C ILE A 61 -7.78 13.64 -9.24
N LEU A 62 -8.79 12.96 -8.71
CA LEU A 62 -9.54 13.39 -7.53
C LEU A 62 -8.94 12.72 -6.30
N TYR A 63 -8.40 13.52 -5.38
CA TYR A 63 -7.84 13.03 -4.12
C TYR A 63 -8.91 12.98 -3.05
N ARG A 64 -8.97 11.84 -2.33
CA ARG A 64 -9.86 11.64 -1.18
C ARG A 64 -9.11 10.92 -0.08
N GLU A 65 -9.34 11.34 1.13
CA GLU A 65 -8.75 10.74 2.33
C GLU A 65 -9.86 10.39 3.33
N ALA A 66 -9.61 9.36 4.14
CA ALA A 66 -10.45 9.00 5.27
C ALA A 66 -9.59 8.68 6.49
N VAL A 67 -10.13 8.89 7.69
CA VAL A 67 -9.45 8.62 8.97
C VAL A 67 -9.83 7.24 9.50
N LEU A 68 -11.11 6.93 9.47
CA LEU A 68 -11.68 5.69 9.98
C LEU A 68 -12.21 4.80 8.85
N ASP A 69 -12.14 3.49 9.05
CA ASP A 69 -12.57 2.51 8.05
C ASP A 69 -14.02 2.71 7.59
N GLY A 70 -14.93 3.16 8.46
CA GLY A 70 -16.33 3.41 8.12
C GLY A 70 -16.58 4.63 7.22
N GLU A 71 -15.63 5.55 7.11
CA GLU A 71 -15.76 6.76 6.28
C GLU A 71 -15.58 6.47 4.79
N TYR A 72 -14.86 5.41 4.43
CA TYR A 72 -14.57 5.07 3.04
C TYR A 72 -15.83 4.77 2.22
N ASP A 73 -16.89 4.25 2.81
CA ASP A 73 -18.13 3.95 2.10
C ASP A 73 -18.78 5.23 1.55
N GLY A 74 -18.83 6.30 2.34
CA GLY A 74 -19.33 7.60 1.91
C GLY A 74 -18.44 8.24 0.84
N VAL A 75 -17.12 8.19 1.04
CA VAL A 75 -16.14 8.70 0.07
C VAL A 75 -16.30 8.02 -1.28
N VAL A 76 -16.38 6.70 -1.31
CA VAL A 76 -16.47 5.95 -2.56
C VAL A 76 -17.84 6.13 -3.23
N THR A 77 -18.91 6.22 -2.45
CA THR A 77 -20.25 6.49 -3.00
C THR A 77 -20.28 7.82 -3.77
N ASP A 78 -19.67 8.89 -3.26
CA ASP A 78 -19.51 10.17 -3.98
C ASP A 78 -18.73 9.98 -5.29
N LEU A 79 -17.66 9.21 -5.28
CA LEU A 79 -16.84 8.97 -6.47
C LEU A 79 -17.59 8.18 -7.56
N VAL A 80 -18.37 7.18 -7.16
CA VAL A 80 -19.24 6.41 -8.08
C VAL A 80 -20.29 7.32 -8.70
N ALA A 81 -20.92 8.19 -7.91
CA ALA A 81 -21.89 9.18 -8.40
C ALA A 81 -21.25 10.17 -9.39
N ARG A 82 -19.98 10.49 -9.24
CA ARG A 82 -19.20 11.34 -10.17
C ARG A 82 -18.76 10.62 -11.44
N LYS A 83 -19.01 9.31 -11.55
CA LYS A 83 -18.66 8.48 -12.72
C LYS A 83 -17.17 8.58 -13.05
N VAL A 84 -16.31 8.42 -12.05
CA VAL A 84 -14.85 8.33 -12.29
C VAL A 84 -14.53 7.11 -13.15
N ASP A 85 -13.49 7.20 -13.97
CA ASP A 85 -13.10 6.12 -14.88
C ASP A 85 -12.37 4.98 -14.17
N ILE A 86 -11.58 5.28 -13.12
CA ILE A 86 -10.84 4.30 -12.31
C ILE A 86 -10.80 4.78 -10.86
N ILE A 87 -10.99 3.84 -9.92
CA ILE A 87 -10.75 4.07 -8.49
C ILE A 87 -9.40 3.47 -8.12
N LEU A 88 -8.48 4.31 -7.61
CA LEU A 88 -7.17 3.94 -7.09
C LEU A 88 -7.29 3.77 -5.57
N ALA A 89 -7.35 2.53 -5.10
CA ALA A 89 -7.57 2.23 -3.69
C ALA A 89 -6.24 1.95 -2.99
N ALA A 90 -5.74 2.92 -2.21
CA ALA A 90 -4.40 2.88 -1.61
C ALA A 90 -4.33 2.14 -0.26
N ASN A 91 -5.38 1.40 0.12
CA ASN A 91 -5.42 0.54 1.31
C ASN A 91 -6.58 -0.46 1.24
N VAL A 92 -6.65 -1.35 2.24
CA VAL A 92 -7.67 -2.40 2.35
C VAL A 92 -9.08 -1.83 2.50
N ALA A 93 -9.27 -0.82 3.37
CA ALA A 93 -10.58 -0.22 3.64
C ALA A 93 -11.15 0.44 2.38
N ALA A 94 -10.34 1.24 1.67
CA ALA A 94 -10.71 1.85 0.39
C ALA A 94 -11.05 0.78 -0.67
N THR A 95 -10.24 -0.29 -0.76
CA THR A 95 -10.47 -1.37 -1.72
C THR A 95 -11.79 -2.09 -1.45
N ARG A 96 -12.09 -2.43 -0.19
CA ARG A 96 -13.34 -3.07 0.19
C ARG A 96 -14.56 -2.16 -0.03
N ALA A 97 -14.45 -0.89 0.33
CA ALA A 97 -15.50 0.08 0.10
C ALA A 97 -15.78 0.22 -1.41
N ALA A 98 -14.75 0.34 -2.23
CA ALA A 98 -14.88 0.41 -3.69
C ALA A 98 -15.53 -0.86 -4.28
N ALA A 99 -15.07 -2.05 -3.86
CA ALA A 99 -15.62 -3.32 -4.34
C ALA A 99 -17.10 -3.53 -3.93
N ARG A 100 -17.54 -2.94 -2.80
CA ARG A 100 -18.98 -2.95 -2.43
C ARG A 100 -19.81 -1.95 -3.24
N ALA A 101 -19.24 -0.79 -3.53
CA ALA A 101 -19.98 0.33 -4.14
C ALA A 101 -20.17 0.18 -5.66
N THR A 102 -19.30 -0.56 -6.34
CA THR A 102 -19.37 -0.72 -7.80
C THR A 102 -18.80 -2.06 -8.27
N ILE A 103 -19.45 -2.63 -9.28
CA ILE A 103 -18.97 -3.82 -10.01
C ILE A 103 -18.55 -3.47 -11.45
N THR A 104 -18.68 -2.20 -11.86
CA THR A 104 -18.45 -1.75 -13.23
C THR A 104 -17.25 -0.81 -13.35
N ILE A 105 -17.05 0.10 -12.38
CA ILE A 105 -15.88 0.99 -12.39
C ILE A 105 -14.65 0.15 -12.03
N PRO A 106 -13.59 0.14 -12.84
CA PRO A 106 -12.33 -0.51 -12.52
C PRO A 106 -11.74 -0.01 -11.21
N ILE A 107 -11.23 -0.94 -10.41
CA ILE A 107 -10.56 -0.64 -9.14
C ILE A 107 -9.12 -1.15 -9.24
N VAL A 108 -8.16 -0.23 -9.14
CA VAL A 108 -6.74 -0.56 -9.03
C VAL A 108 -6.34 -0.44 -7.57
N MET A 109 -6.19 -1.58 -6.90
CA MET A 109 -5.68 -1.61 -5.53
C MET A 109 -4.16 -1.42 -5.51
N MET A 110 -3.67 -0.72 -4.50
CA MET A 110 -2.26 -0.43 -4.32
C MET A 110 -1.77 -1.04 -3.01
N ALA A 111 -0.86 -2.02 -3.13
CA ALA A 111 -0.19 -2.60 -1.97
C ALA A 111 -1.15 -3.18 -0.89
N VAL A 112 -2.24 -3.82 -1.29
CA VAL A 112 -3.14 -4.55 -0.37
C VAL A 112 -2.49 -5.88 0.03
N PHE A 113 -2.50 -6.25 1.33
CA PHE A 113 -1.77 -7.42 1.80
C PHE A 113 -2.34 -8.75 1.25
N ASP A 114 -3.61 -9.05 1.44
CA ASP A 114 -4.23 -10.33 1.04
C ASP A 114 -5.58 -10.09 0.36
N PRO A 115 -5.60 -9.75 -0.93
CA PRO A 115 -6.83 -9.43 -1.65
C PRO A 115 -7.76 -10.65 -1.84
N VAL A 116 -7.20 -11.86 -1.82
CA VAL A 116 -7.99 -13.11 -1.89
C VAL A 116 -8.66 -13.37 -0.54
N GLY A 117 -7.91 -13.28 0.55
CA GLY A 117 -8.43 -13.52 1.90
C GLY A 117 -9.52 -12.54 2.32
N ILE A 118 -9.50 -11.29 1.83
CA ILE A 118 -10.59 -10.34 2.06
C ILE A 118 -11.75 -10.47 1.05
N GLY A 119 -11.65 -11.36 0.09
CA GLY A 119 -12.74 -11.70 -0.85
C GLY A 119 -13.01 -10.67 -1.94
N VAL A 120 -12.08 -9.77 -2.24
CA VAL A 120 -12.26 -8.77 -3.32
C VAL A 120 -11.86 -9.30 -4.69
N VAL A 121 -11.08 -10.37 -4.75
CA VAL A 121 -10.70 -11.08 -5.97
C VAL A 121 -10.74 -12.59 -5.76
N LYS A 122 -10.87 -13.38 -6.85
CA LYS A 122 -10.92 -14.85 -6.78
C LYS A 122 -9.54 -15.46 -6.58
N SER A 123 -8.53 -14.94 -7.28
CA SER A 123 -7.12 -15.35 -7.15
C SER A 123 -6.19 -14.22 -7.61
N LEU A 124 -4.90 -14.34 -7.32
CA LEU A 124 -3.92 -13.36 -7.81
C LEU A 124 -3.69 -13.50 -9.33
N ALA A 125 -3.73 -14.72 -9.86
CA ALA A 125 -3.50 -14.99 -11.28
C ALA A 125 -4.71 -14.60 -12.16
N GLN A 126 -5.92 -14.77 -11.65
CA GLN A 126 -7.18 -14.41 -12.31
C GLN A 126 -8.11 -13.73 -11.30
N PRO A 127 -8.07 -12.39 -11.20
CA PRO A 127 -8.90 -11.66 -10.26
C PRO A 127 -10.40 -11.93 -10.40
N GLY A 128 -10.90 -12.00 -11.63
CA GLY A 128 -12.28 -12.38 -11.95
C GLY A 128 -13.35 -11.43 -11.42
N THR A 129 -12.96 -10.18 -11.10
CA THR A 129 -13.80 -9.07 -10.63
C THR A 129 -13.33 -7.78 -11.30
N ASN A 130 -13.98 -6.64 -10.99
CA ASN A 130 -13.50 -5.32 -11.43
C ASN A 130 -12.29 -4.80 -10.64
N VAL A 131 -11.71 -5.62 -9.74
CA VAL A 131 -10.55 -5.27 -8.90
C VAL A 131 -9.30 -5.95 -9.45
N THR A 132 -8.23 -5.20 -9.62
CA THR A 132 -6.88 -5.67 -9.95
C THR A 132 -5.84 -4.76 -9.28
N GLY A 133 -4.55 -4.91 -9.59
CA GLY A 133 -3.49 -4.01 -9.10
C GLY A 133 -2.33 -4.75 -8.46
N THR A 134 -1.84 -4.22 -7.34
CA THR A 134 -0.66 -4.73 -6.66
C THR A 134 -0.96 -5.18 -5.23
N THR A 135 -0.24 -6.23 -4.78
CA THR A 135 -0.37 -6.75 -3.41
C THR A 135 0.97 -6.67 -2.68
N MET A 136 0.92 -6.59 -1.35
CA MET A 136 2.06 -6.79 -0.44
C MET A 136 2.05 -8.19 0.18
N TYR A 137 1.34 -9.15 -0.42
CA TYR A 137 1.21 -10.48 0.12
C TYR A 137 2.54 -11.22 0.08
N ALA A 138 3.23 -11.22 1.20
CA ALA A 138 4.49 -11.90 1.43
C ALA A 138 4.46 -12.56 2.84
N PRO A 139 3.65 -13.61 3.02
CA PRO A 139 3.42 -14.23 4.33
C PRO A 139 4.71 -14.78 4.96
N GLN A 140 5.69 -15.20 4.13
CA GLN A 140 7.00 -15.67 4.58
C GLN A 140 7.78 -14.64 5.39
N LEU A 141 7.56 -13.33 5.16
CA LEU A 141 8.26 -12.25 5.88
C LEU A 141 7.87 -12.17 7.35
N ILE A 142 6.68 -12.66 7.75
CA ILE A 142 6.29 -12.71 9.16
C ILE A 142 7.22 -13.67 9.92
N GLY A 143 7.45 -14.85 9.38
CA GLY A 143 8.38 -15.82 9.96
C GLY A 143 9.83 -15.34 9.93
N GLU A 144 10.23 -14.62 8.88
CA GLU A 144 11.58 -14.05 8.79
C GLU A 144 11.81 -12.99 9.86
N ARG A 145 10.89 -12.01 9.98
CA ARG A 145 10.94 -10.99 11.03
C ARG A 145 10.97 -11.59 12.43
N LEU A 146 10.22 -12.67 12.66
CA LEU A 146 10.23 -13.37 13.95
C LEU A 146 11.58 -14.05 14.22
N ARG A 147 12.20 -14.68 13.22
CA ARG A 147 13.55 -15.28 13.35
C ARG A 147 14.62 -14.22 13.63
N MET A 148 14.55 -13.07 12.93
CA MET A 148 15.45 -11.94 13.20
C MET A 148 15.30 -11.42 14.64
N LEU A 149 14.07 -11.27 15.10
CA LEU A 149 13.78 -10.86 16.47
C LEU A 149 14.36 -11.84 17.48
N LYS A 150 14.29 -13.16 17.21
CA LYS A 150 14.88 -14.20 18.04
C LYS A 150 16.41 -14.18 18.04
N GLN A 151 17.03 -13.79 16.93
CA GLN A 151 18.48 -13.60 16.86
C GLN A 151 18.94 -12.37 17.67
N LEU A 152 18.16 -11.27 17.66
CA LEU A 152 18.45 -10.07 18.43
C LEU A 152 18.16 -10.21 19.94
N ALA A 153 17.18 -11.03 20.28
CA ALA A 153 16.79 -11.33 21.65
C ALA A 153 16.78 -12.85 21.86
N PRO A 154 17.94 -13.49 22.14
CA PRO A 154 18.03 -14.94 22.27
C PRO A 154 17.15 -15.54 23.38
N ASP A 155 16.82 -14.77 24.40
CA ASP A 155 15.92 -15.13 25.50
C ASP A 155 14.43 -14.90 25.18
N LEU A 156 14.09 -14.50 23.94
CA LEU A 156 12.71 -14.31 23.48
C LEU A 156 11.90 -15.61 23.69
N ASP A 157 10.85 -15.53 24.49
CA ASP A 157 9.86 -16.60 24.74
C ASP A 157 8.43 -16.12 24.44
N LYS A 158 8.23 -14.78 24.40
CA LYS A 158 6.94 -14.13 24.15
C LYS A 158 7.11 -12.97 23.18
N VAL A 159 6.29 -12.97 22.13
CA VAL A 159 6.25 -11.93 21.11
C VAL A 159 4.84 -11.35 21.04
N ALA A 160 4.71 -10.04 20.75
CA ALA A 160 3.40 -9.47 20.48
C ALA A 160 3.35 -8.81 19.11
N MET A 161 2.16 -8.71 18.53
CA MET A 161 1.93 -8.06 17.22
C MET A 161 0.95 -6.90 17.36
N ALA A 162 1.42 -5.71 17.00
CA ALA A 162 0.59 -4.53 16.85
C ALA A 162 -0.22 -4.62 15.54
N LEU A 163 -1.53 -4.50 15.62
CA LEU A 163 -2.44 -4.61 14.49
C LEU A 163 -3.73 -3.81 14.71
N ASN A 164 -4.47 -3.55 13.63
CA ASN A 164 -5.83 -3.00 13.69
C ASN A 164 -6.85 -4.14 13.54
N GLY A 165 -7.58 -4.46 14.61
CA GLY A 165 -8.57 -5.53 14.64
C GLY A 165 -9.78 -5.30 13.71
N GLN A 166 -9.97 -4.08 13.22
CA GLN A 166 -11.02 -3.77 12.22
C GLN A 166 -10.61 -4.15 10.79
N ASN A 167 -9.31 -4.32 10.54
CA ASN A 167 -8.83 -4.78 9.24
C ASN A 167 -8.85 -6.32 9.17
N PRO A 168 -9.68 -6.94 8.32
CA PRO A 168 -9.79 -8.40 8.24
C PRO A 168 -8.48 -9.10 7.86
N ASN A 169 -7.59 -8.43 7.09
CA ASN A 169 -6.26 -8.95 6.77
C ASN A 169 -5.38 -9.18 8.01
N ASN A 170 -5.64 -8.45 9.09
CA ASN A 170 -4.79 -8.54 10.28
C ASN A 170 -5.04 -9.81 11.08
N ALA A 171 -6.25 -10.39 11.00
CA ALA A 171 -6.54 -11.69 11.61
C ALA A 171 -5.69 -12.80 10.95
N SER A 172 -5.56 -12.82 9.62
CA SER A 172 -4.72 -13.78 8.90
C SER A 172 -3.24 -13.56 9.20
N GLN A 173 -2.77 -12.31 9.26
CA GLN A 173 -1.38 -12.01 9.62
C GLN A 173 -1.03 -12.48 11.04
N PHE A 174 -1.95 -12.29 12.01
CA PHE A 174 -1.74 -12.78 13.36
C PHE A 174 -1.77 -14.32 13.45
N ALA A 175 -2.64 -14.97 12.67
CA ALA A 175 -2.65 -16.43 12.57
C ALA A 175 -1.31 -16.98 12.03
N LEU A 176 -0.72 -16.32 11.02
CA LEU A 176 0.61 -16.64 10.51
C LEU A 176 1.69 -16.45 11.58
N LEU A 177 1.69 -15.33 12.32
CA LEU A 177 2.62 -15.13 13.43
C LEU A 177 2.50 -16.24 14.46
N ARG A 178 1.28 -16.59 14.87
CA ARG A 178 1.04 -17.68 15.85
C ARG A 178 1.57 -19.02 15.36
N ALA A 179 1.41 -19.32 14.09
CA ALA A 179 1.93 -20.55 13.49
C ALA A 179 3.47 -20.58 13.51
N GLU A 180 4.13 -19.49 13.10
CA GLU A 180 5.59 -19.39 13.14
C GLU A 180 6.15 -19.36 14.58
N ALA A 181 5.49 -18.66 15.50
CA ALA A 181 5.87 -18.61 16.91
C ALA A 181 5.86 -20.02 17.55
N ARG A 182 4.83 -20.83 17.26
CA ARG A 182 4.76 -22.22 17.76
C ARG A 182 5.95 -23.08 17.29
N LYS A 183 6.40 -22.92 16.05
CA LYS A 183 7.57 -23.65 15.51
C LYS A 183 8.85 -23.32 16.27
N LEU A 184 8.93 -22.12 16.85
CA LEU A 184 10.08 -21.63 17.63
C LEU A 184 9.87 -21.76 19.16
N GLY A 185 8.79 -22.40 19.61
CA GLY A 185 8.47 -22.54 21.03
C GLY A 185 8.06 -21.23 21.72
N LEU A 186 7.58 -20.24 20.96
CA LEU A 186 7.21 -18.92 21.48
C LEU A 186 5.70 -18.81 21.68
N ARG A 187 5.30 -17.95 22.65
CA ARG A 187 3.92 -17.50 22.81
C ARG A 187 3.72 -16.17 22.09
N ALA A 188 2.56 -16.01 21.42
CA ALA A 188 2.21 -14.80 20.68
C ALA A 188 0.95 -14.14 21.27
N GLU A 189 0.98 -12.81 21.40
CA GLU A 189 -0.13 -11.97 21.87
C GLU A 189 -0.47 -10.92 20.82
N LEU A 190 -1.76 -10.59 20.75
CA LEU A 190 -2.32 -9.59 19.86
C LEU A 190 -2.47 -8.25 20.59
N LEU A 191 -1.99 -7.17 19.98
CA LEU A 191 -2.13 -5.80 20.46
C LEU A 191 -3.06 -5.05 19.49
N ASP A 192 -4.33 -4.90 19.87
CA ASP A 192 -5.35 -4.29 19.04
C ASP A 192 -5.32 -2.76 19.18
N ILE A 193 -5.04 -2.08 18.07
CA ILE A 193 -4.96 -0.62 17.99
C ILE A 193 -6.00 -0.16 16.97
N ARG A 194 -7.14 0.36 17.41
CA ARG A 194 -8.26 0.79 16.57
C ARG A 194 -8.37 2.30 16.43
N LYS A 195 -7.79 3.04 17.36
CA LYS A 195 -7.72 4.51 17.37
C LYS A 195 -6.33 4.96 17.83
N PRO A 196 -5.97 6.23 17.59
CA PRO A 196 -4.63 6.74 17.95
C PRO A 196 -4.23 6.52 19.40
N ASP A 197 -5.16 6.72 20.32
CA ASP A 197 -4.93 6.65 21.77
C ASP A 197 -4.72 5.21 22.27
N ASP A 198 -4.98 4.19 21.47
CA ASP A 198 -4.77 2.80 21.86
C ASP A 198 -3.30 2.37 21.87
N VAL A 199 -2.38 3.18 21.34
CA VAL A 199 -0.96 2.81 21.21
C VAL A 199 -0.31 2.61 22.57
N ASP A 200 -0.51 3.51 23.52
CA ASP A 200 0.08 3.36 24.86
C ASP A 200 -0.52 2.16 25.61
N ALA A 201 -1.83 1.96 25.54
CA ALA A 201 -2.50 0.79 26.11
C ALA A 201 -2.01 -0.54 25.48
N ALA A 202 -1.65 -0.53 24.19
CA ALA A 202 -1.05 -1.69 23.53
C ALA A 202 0.33 -2.04 24.11
N PHE A 203 1.17 -1.03 24.41
CA PHE A 203 2.45 -1.26 25.07
C PHE A 203 2.26 -1.80 26.50
N GLU A 204 1.35 -1.23 27.28
CA GLU A 204 1.02 -1.75 28.62
C GLU A 204 0.57 -3.22 28.57
N LYS A 205 -0.27 -3.56 27.59
CA LYS A 205 -0.69 -4.96 27.35
C LYS A 205 0.50 -5.86 26.99
N ALA A 206 1.41 -5.38 26.14
CA ALA A 206 2.62 -6.13 25.77
C ALA A 206 3.49 -6.43 27.01
N LEU A 207 3.70 -5.42 27.88
CA LEU A 207 4.46 -5.55 29.12
C LEU A 207 3.77 -6.50 30.09
N ALA A 208 2.46 -6.38 30.31
CA ALA A 208 1.68 -7.26 31.17
C ALA A 208 1.71 -8.72 30.70
N PHE A 209 1.71 -8.95 29.39
CA PHE A 209 1.92 -10.28 28.82
C PHE A 209 3.37 -10.76 29.02
N GLY A 210 4.31 -9.87 29.23
CA GLY A 210 5.76 -10.12 29.33
C GLY A 210 6.40 -10.34 27.97
N ALA A 211 5.93 -9.63 26.94
CA ALA A 211 6.55 -9.66 25.62
C ALA A 211 7.98 -9.13 25.69
N LYS A 212 8.92 -9.83 25.06
CA LYS A 212 10.34 -9.44 24.93
C LYS A 212 10.69 -8.93 23.54
N GLY A 213 9.70 -8.81 22.68
CA GLY A 213 9.84 -8.25 21.36
C GLY A 213 8.51 -8.12 20.62
N LEU A 214 8.51 -7.27 19.61
CA LEU A 214 7.30 -6.88 18.91
C LEU A 214 7.45 -7.04 17.40
N LEU A 215 6.33 -7.33 16.73
CA LEU A 215 6.12 -7.21 15.30
C LEU A 215 4.88 -6.36 15.04
N ASN A 216 4.71 -5.82 13.82
CA ASN A 216 3.47 -5.21 13.38
C ASN A 216 2.88 -5.94 12.19
N ALA A 217 1.57 -5.85 12.04
CA ALA A 217 0.89 -6.23 10.81
C ALA A 217 1.14 -5.20 9.70
N VAL A 218 1.14 -5.65 8.46
CA VAL A 218 1.16 -4.77 7.28
C VAL A 218 -0.23 -4.13 7.17
N ASP A 219 -0.32 -2.87 7.60
CA ASP A 219 -1.57 -2.14 7.73
C ASP A 219 -1.31 -0.63 7.64
N THR A 220 -2.10 0.09 6.84
CA THR A 220 -1.93 1.53 6.62
C THR A 220 -2.29 2.35 7.85
N PHE A 221 -3.31 1.93 8.63
CA PHE A 221 -3.65 2.60 9.87
C PHE A 221 -2.54 2.45 10.91
N ILE A 222 -1.98 1.23 11.06
CA ILE A 222 -0.83 0.97 11.93
C ILE A 222 0.39 1.76 11.46
N ASN A 223 0.65 1.83 10.14
CA ASN A 223 1.74 2.63 9.59
C ASN A 223 1.57 4.13 9.86
N SER A 224 0.35 4.66 9.86
CA SER A 224 0.10 6.06 10.21
C SER A 224 0.44 6.39 11.69
N ARG A 225 0.66 5.37 12.54
CA ARG A 225 1.10 5.48 13.94
C ARG A 225 2.59 5.18 14.12
N ARG A 226 3.37 5.09 13.05
CA ARG A 226 4.78 4.68 13.06
C ARG A 226 5.64 5.46 14.06
N PHE A 227 5.46 6.77 14.18
CA PHE A 227 6.19 7.59 15.16
C PHE A 227 5.87 7.21 16.61
N ALA A 228 4.59 7.02 16.93
CA ALA A 228 4.16 6.61 18.25
C ALA A 228 4.63 5.18 18.59
N LEU A 229 4.57 4.26 17.62
CA LEU A 229 5.05 2.89 17.79
C LEU A 229 6.58 2.83 17.98
N ALA A 230 7.35 3.57 17.16
CA ALA A 230 8.81 3.64 17.30
C ALA A 230 9.22 4.24 18.66
N SER A 231 8.60 5.37 19.04
CA SER A 231 8.84 6.03 20.32
C SER A 231 8.44 5.15 21.53
N GLY A 232 7.29 4.49 21.45
CA GLY A 232 6.84 3.55 22.48
C GLY A 232 7.79 2.38 22.65
N ALA A 233 8.26 1.78 21.56
CA ALA A 233 9.25 0.70 21.59
C ALA A 233 10.55 1.14 22.28
N ALA A 234 11.03 2.34 21.95
CA ALA A 234 12.25 2.92 22.58
C ALA A 234 12.04 3.17 24.09
N ARG A 235 10.91 3.79 24.49
CA ARG A 235 10.58 4.07 25.91
C ARG A 235 10.54 2.80 26.76
N HIS A 236 9.95 1.75 26.22
CA HIS A 236 9.77 0.47 26.93
C HIS A 236 10.93 -0.50 26.70
N ARG A 237 11.97 -0.09 25.94
CA ARG A 237 13.15 -0.89 25.59
C ARG A 237 12.80 -2.26 24.99
N LEU A 238 11.74 -2.29 24.15
CA LEU A 238 11.28 -3.49 23.46
C LEU A 238 11.83 -3.52 22.04
N PRO A 239 12.64 -4.53 21.65
CA PRO A 239 13.02 -4.74 20.27
C PRO A 239 11.77 -4.89 19.40
N PHE A 240 11.67 -4.10 18.32
CA PHE A 240 10.54 -4.11 17.41
C PHE A 240 11.02 -4.24 15.98
N ILE A 241 10.71 -5.38 15.32
CA ILE A 241 10.99 -5.57 13.91
C ILE A 241 9.74 -5.21 13.10
N PHE A 242 9.87 -4.18 12.31
CA PHE A 242 8.76 -3.60 11.55
C PHE A 242 8.62 -4.22 10.14
N SER A 243 7.49 -3.91 9.51
CA SER A 243 7.14 -4.39 8.18
C SER A 243 7.64 -3.50 7.05
N ASP A 244 8.15 -2.29 7.36
CA ASP A 244 8.42 -1.26 6.37
C ASP A 244 9.49 -0.29 6.88
N GLU A 245 10.38 0.21 6.01
CA GLU A 245 11.45 1.17 6.34
C GLU A 245 10.91 2.50 6.89
N GLU A 246 9.66 2.88 6.55
CA GLU A 246 9.05 4.10 7.07
C GLU A 246 9.02 4.13 8.61
N TYR A 247 8.92 2.96 9.26
CA TYR A 247 9.01 2.87 10.72
C TYR A 247 10.44 3.12 11.21
N VAL A 248 11.43 2.63 10.47
CA VAL A 248 12.85 2.81 10.84
C VAL A 248 13.26 4.27 10.68
N THR A 249 12.80 4.93 9.61
CA THR A 249 12.94 6.37 9.41
C THR A 249 12.23 7.18 10.51
N ALA A 250 11.17 6.66 11.11
CA ALA A 250 10.49 7.26 12.26
C ALA A 250 11.18 6.99 13.62
N GLY A 251 12.38 6.39 13.63
CA GLY A 251 13.14 6.06 14.82
C GLY A 251 13.02 4.61 15.30
N GLY A 252 12.36 3.75 14.53
CA GLY A 252 12.23 2.32 14.81
C GLY A 252 13.54 1.56 14.64
N LEU A 253 13.63 0.35 15.22
CA LEU A 253 14.85 -0.45 15.29
C LEU A 253 15.27 -1.02 13.93
N MET A 254 14.44 -1.84 13.35
CA MET A 254 14.69 -2.56 12.10
C MET A 254 13.39 -2.84 11.37
N ALA A 255 13.49 -3.00 10.07
CA ALA A 255 12.38 -3.50 9.25
C ALA A 255 12.87 -4.46 8.17
N VAL A 256 11.98 -5.40 7.80
CA VAL A 256 12.09 -6.17 6.57
C VAL A 256 10.72 -6.16 5.89
N GLY A 257 10.69 -5.68 4.67
CA GLY A 257 9.46 -5.53 3.92
C GLY A 257 9.67 -5.44 2.41
N PRO A 258 8.59 -5.35 1.64
CA PRO A 258 8.67 -5.08 0.21
C PRO A 258 9.46 -3.81 -0.09
N GLY A 259 10.11 -3.80 -1.25
CA GLY A 259 10.85 -2.64 -1.74
C GLY A 259 9.99 -1.37 -1.75
N HIS A 260 10.67 -0.26 -1.50
CA HIS A 260 10.02 1.03 -1.25
C HIS A 260 9.15 1.43 -2.42
N TYR A 261 7.86 1.56 -2.15
CA TYR A 261 6.87 2.09 -3.09
C TYR A 261 6.68 1.30 -4.39
N GLU A 262 7.32 0.10 -4.54
CA GLU A 262 7.23 -0.75 -5.73
C GLU A 262 5.77 -1.00 -6.14
N GLY A 263 4.92 -1.34 -5.17
CA GLY A 263 3.50 -1.57 -5.43
C GLY A 263 2.76 -0.32 -5.92
N TYR A 264 3.08 0.84 -5.38
CA TYR A 264 2.46 2.11 -5.82
C TYR A 264 2.91 2.52 -7.21
N TYR A 265 4.21 2.44 -7.48
CA TYR A 265 4.78 2.68 -8.80
C TYR A 265 4.22 1.69 -9.84
N GLY A 266 4.18 0.40 -9.50
CA GLY A 266 3.67 -0.66 -10.37
C GLY A 266 2.18 -0.54 -10.70
N ALA A 267 1.38 0.07 -9.82
CA ALA A 267 -0.04 0.30 -10.05
C ALA A 267 -0.32 1.17 -11.29
N ALA A 268 0.60 2.04 -11.67
CA ALA A 268 0.50 2.85 -12.89
C ALA A 268 0.35 1.99 -14.16
N LYS A 269 1.01 0.82 -14.22
CA LYS A 269 0.90 -0.11 -15.36
C LYS A 269 -0.51 -0.69 -15.53
N TYR A 270 -1.23 -0.85 -14.41
CA TYR A 270 -2.63 -1.32 -14.43
C TYR A 270 -3.54 -0.22 -14.94
N VAL A 271 -3.34 1.01 -14.49
CA VAL A 271 -4.09 2.18 -15.00
C VAL A 271 -3.91 2.31 -16.51
N ASP A 272 -2.68 2.27 -17.01
CA ASP A 272 -2.40 2.34 -18.44
C ASP A 272 -3.13 1.23 -19.23
N LYS A 273 -3.03 -0.02 -18.78
CA LYS A 273 -3.71 -1.15 -19.44
C LYS A 273 -5.23 -0.96 -19.46
N ILE A 274 -5.82 -0.50 -18.35
CA ILE A 274 -7.27 -0.31 -18.24
C ILE A 274 -7.71 0.86 -19.13
N LEU A 275 -6.99 1.96 -19.14
CA LEU A 275 -7.28 3.10 -20.02
C LEU A 275 -7.15 2.74 -21.52
N ARG A 276 -6.36 1.72 -21.84
CA ARG A 276 -6.26 1.14 -23.19
C ARG A 276 -7.29 0.03 -23.47
N GLY A 277 -8.24 -0.19 -22.55
CA GLY A 277 -9.36 -1.11 -22.74
C GLY A 277 -9.17 -2.52 -22.19
N ALA A 278 -8.11 -2.80 -21.42
CA ALA A 278 -7.94 -4.07 -20.75
C ALA A 278 -9.00 -4.26 -19.65
N ASN A 279 -9.54 -5.48 -19.55
CA ASN A 279 -10.49 -5.82 -18.49
C ASN A 279 -9.75 -6.12 -17.17
N PRO A 280 -10.06 -5.44 -16.06
CA PRO A 280 -9.45 -5.73 -14.76
C PRO A 280 -9.52 -7.19 -14.32
N ALA A 281 -10.61 -7.88 -14.67
CA ALA A 281 -10.84 -9.29 -14.31
C ALA A 281 -9.76 -10.25 -14.85
N ASP A 282 -9.10 -9.86 -15.95
CA ASP A 282 -8.10 -10.67 -16.66
C ASP A 282 -6.65 -10.21 -16.40
N LEU A 283 -6.47 -9.15 -15.59
CA LEU A 283 -5.15 -8.61 -15.27
C LEU A 283 -4.62 -9.24 -13.98
N PRO A 284 -3.60 -10.13 -14.04
CA PRO A 284 -3.01 -10.73 -12.84
C PRO A 284 -2.51 -9.69 -11.85
N ILE A 285 -2.70 -9.93 -10.57
CA ILE A 285 -2.25 -9.07 -9.48
C ILE A 285 -0.75 -9.32 -9.25
N ALA A 286 0.08 -8.27 -9.31
CA ALA A 286 1.50 -8.38 -9.04
C ALA A 286 1.79 -8.33 -7.54
N GLY A 287 2.57 -9.31 -7.06
CA GLY A 287 3.17 -9.29 -5.73
C GLY A 287 4.51 -8.55 -5.71
N PRO A 288 5.09 -8.36 -4.52
CA PRO A 288 6.43 -7.79 -4.39
C PRO A 288 7.49 -8.76 -4.94
N THR A 289 8.47 -8.20 -5.64
CA THR A 289 9.59 -8.96 -6.22
C THR A 289 10.88 -8.76 -5.44
N GLU A 290 11.00 -7.64 -4.74
CA GLU A 290 12.17 -7.26 -3.95
C GLU A 290 11.79 -7.02 -2.50
N PHE A 291 12.71 -7.34 -1.59
CA PHE A 291 12.55 -7.11 -0.16
C PHE A 291 13.78 -6.37 0.36
N THR A 292 13.53 -5.31 1.11
CA THR A 292 14.57 -4.44 1.69
C THR A 292 14.64 -4.65 3.19
N MET A 293 15.86 -4.79 3.70
CA MET A 293 16.15 -4.78 5.13
C MET A 293 16.74 -3.44 5.51
N SER A 294 16.14 -2.76 6.46
CA SER A 294 16.64 -1.49 7.01
C SER A 294 16.89 -1.60 8.51
N ALA A 295 17.89 -0.86 9.01
CA ALA A 295 18.24 -0.84 10.42
C ALA A 295 18.67 0.59 10.86
N ASN A 296 18.38 0.94 12.11
CA ASN A 296 18.72 2.22 12.72
C ASN A 296 19.85 2.02 13.76
N ARG A 297 21.01 2.65 13.49
CA ARG A 297 22.21 2.55 14.35
C ARG A 297 21.96 3.13 15.74
N SER A 298 21.31 4.29 15.80
CA SER A 298 21.00 4.97 17.06
C SER A 298 20.03 4.16 17.92
N ALA A 299 19.00 3.52 17.31
CA ALA A 299 18.05 2.67 18.01
C ALA A 299 18.71 1.37 18.54
N LEU A 300 19.59 0.74 17.75
CA LEU A 300 20.40 -0.41 18.19
C LEU A 300 21.23 -0.04 19.43
N LYS A 301 21.96 1.07 19.35
CA LYS A 301 22.79 1.58 20.46
C LYS A 301 21.95 1.87 21.72
N ALA A 302 20.82 2.54 21.56
CA ALA A 302 19.94 2.88 22.69
C ALA A 302 19.36 1.65 23.41
N LEU A 303 19.11 0.57 22.68
CA LEU A 303 18.64 -0.71 23.23
C LEU A 303 19.80 -1.59 23.75
N GLY A 304 21.07 -1.22 23.50
CA GLY A 304 22.24 -2.06 23.83
C GLY A 304 22.32 -3.33 22.98
N LEU A 305 21.76 -3.30 21.78
CA LEU A 305 21.73 -4.44 20.85
C LEU A 305 22.83 -4.34 19.82
N SER A 306 23.36 -5.50 19.40
CA SER A 306 24.28 -5.65 18.29
C SER A 306 23.69 -6.61 17.28
N LEU A 307 23.79 -6.28 16.00
CA LEU A 307 23.39 -7.21 14.94
C LEU A 307 24.40 -8.36 14.83
N PRO A 308 23.94 -9.61 14.79
CA PRO A 308 24.77 -10.71 14.35
C PRO A 308 25.39 -10.44 12.97
N PRO A 309 26.62 -10.94 12.66
CA PRO A 309 27.30 -10.64 11.40
C PRO A 309 26.48 -10.98 10.16
N ASP A 310 25.73 -12.07 10.19
CA ASP A 310 24.85 -12.52 9.10
C ASP A 310 23.67 -11.54 8.87
N LEU A 311 23.08 -11.00 9.92
CA LEU A 311 22.05 -9.96 9.78
C LEU A 311 22.65 -8.63 9.34
N MET A 312 23.82 -8.27 9.89
CA MET A 312 24.51 -7.02 9.51
C MET A 312 24.83 -6.99 8.01
N ALA A 313 25.28 -8.11 7.44
CA ALA A 313 25.59 -8.23 6.02
C ALA A 313 24.36 -8.13 5.09
N ARG A 314 23.17 -8.30 5.64
CA ARG A 314 21.89 -8.26 4.89
C ARG A 314 21.20 -6.91 4.96
N VAL A 315 21.71 -5.96 5.72
CA VAL A 315 21.10 -4.62 5.82
C VAL A 315 21.40 -3.82 4.56
N ASP A 316 20.34 -3.55 3.79
CA ASP A 316 20.42 -2.77 2.55
C ASP A 316 20.47 -1.26 2.84
N VAL A 317 19.74 -0.82 3.87
CA VAL A 317 19.59 0.60 4.23
C VAL A 317 19.90 0.82 5.71
N TRP A 318 20.92 1.64 5.97
CA TRP A 318 21.25 2.12 7.30
C TRP A 318 20.70 3.53 7.55
N ILE A 319 20.05 3.71 8.70
CA ILE A 319 19.51 4.99 9.18
C ILE A 319 20.24 5.31 10.48
N ASP A 320 20.62 6.58 10.65
CA ASP A 320 21.38 7.09 11.80
C ASP A 320 20.48 7.87 12.77
#